data_3a2aae5c006d6d226364758e4b5a2126
#
_entry.id   3a2aae5c006d6d226364758e4b5a2126
#
_cell.length_a   1.000
_cell.length_b   1.000
_cell.length_c   1.000
_cell.angle_alpha   90.00
_cell.angle_beta   90.00
_cell.angle_gamma   90.00
#
_symmetry.space_group_name_H-M   'P 1'
#
loop_
_entity.id
_entity.type
_entity.pdbx_description
1 polymer ?
#
loop_
_entity_poly.entity_id
_entity_poly.type
_entity_poly.pdbx_seq_one_letter_code
_entity_poly.pdbx_strand_id
1 'polypeptide(L)'
;MAVNVKTQDFEEQVAKASGPVLVDFWASWCGPCRMLAPVIDQLAAEQTDVKVCKVNIDDEPGLAQRFGVMSIPTVVLFENGQEKNRSVGLVPKEKLLALLGR
;
A
#
# COMPACT_ATOMS: atom_id res chain seq x y z
N MET A 1 12.21 3.52 -2.76
CA MET A 1 11.99 2.36 -1.88
C MET A 1 10.66 2.52 -1.15
N ALA A 2 9.98 1.43 -0.91
CA ALA A 2 8.77 1.43 -0.12
C ALA A 2 9.10 1.70 1.35
N VAL A 3 8.26 2.50 2.01
CA VAL A 3 8.45 2.91 3.40
C VAL A 3 7.57 2.05 4.30
N ASN A 4 8.15 1.43 5.33
CA ASN A 4 7.37 0.68 6.32
C ASN A 4 6.68 1.68 7.24
N VAL A 5 5.35 1.56 7.35
CA VAL A 5 4.53 2.48 8.12
C VAL A 5 3.89 1.74 9.30
N LYS A 6 3.92 2.37 10.45
CA LYS A 6 3.33 1.87 11.69
C LYS A 6 2.12 2.71 12.07
N THR A 7 1.32 2.18 12.98
CA THR A 7 0.12 2.88 13.46
C THR A 7 0.47 4.28 13.97
N GLN A 8 1.57 4.40 14.71
CA GLN A 8 1.95 5.66 15.34
C GLN A 8 2.41 6.73 14.35
N ASP A 9 2.85 6.34 13.16
CA ASP A 9 3.32 7.31 12.16
C ASP A 9 2.45 7.37 10.89
N PHE A 10 1.31 6.69 10.90
CA PHE A 10 0.43 6.64 9.74
C PHE A 10 -0.05 8.04 9.33
N GLU A 11 -0.42 8.87 10.32
CA GLU A 11 -0.88 10.23 10.02
C GLU A 11 0.21 11.05 9.30
N GLU A 12 1.44 10.99 9.79
CA GLU A 12 2.56 11.73 9.17
C GLU A 12 2.91 11.18 7.80
N GLN A 13 2.97 9.85 7.68
CA GLN A 13 3.50 9.22 6.47
C GLN A 13 2.48 9.15 5.34
N VAL A 14 1.21 9.02 5.66
CA VAL A 14 0.15 8.79 4.68
C VAL A 14 -0.87 9.92 4.67
N ALA A 15 -1.50 10.21 5.80
CA ALA A 15 -2.62 11.14 5.83
C ALA A 15 -2.18 12.57 5.51
N LYS A 16 -1.01 13.00 5.98
CA LYS A 16 -0.49 14.35 5.78
C LYS A 16 0.47 14.45 4.60
N ALA A 17 0.69 13.35 3.87
CA ALA A 17 1.58 13.39 2.72
C ALA A 17 0.99 14.23 1.61
N SER A 18 1.84 14.98 0.91
CA SER A 18 1.45 15.68 -0.31
C SER A 18 1.50 14.70 -1.47
N GLY A 19 0.46 14.70 -2.30
CA GLY A 19 0.39 13.82 -3.46
C GLY A 19 -0.13 12.43 -3.13
N PRO A 20 -0.14 11.54 -4.13
CA PRO A 20 -0.70 10.20 -3.96
C PRO A 20 0.21 9.30 -3.15
N VAL A 21 -0.40 8.43 -2.35
CA VAL A 21 0.28 7.43 -1.54
C VAL A 21 -0.35 6.06 -1.80
N LEU A 22 0.48 5.08 -2.16
CA LEU A 22 0.06 3.69 -2.24
C LEU A 22 0.48 2.98 -0.95
N VAL A 23 -0.44 2.24 -0.35
CA VAL A 23 -0.16 1.46 0.86
C VAL A 23 -0.44 0.00 0.59
N ASP A 24 0.59 -0.83 0.70
CA ASP A 24 0.51 -2.29 0.56
C ASP A 24 0.35 -2.93 1.93
N PHE A 25 -0.84 -3.48 2.19
CA PHE A 25 -1.10 -4.26 3.41
C PHE A 25 -0.69 -5.70 3.15
N TRP A 26 0.23 -6.22 3.95
CA TRP A 26 0.88 -7.51 3.72
C TRP A 26 1.21 -8.24 5.01
N ALA A 27 1.60 -9.51 4.89
CA ALA A 27 2.14 -10.28 6.01
C ALA A 27 3.26 -11.20 5.50
N SER A 28 4.19 -11.52 6.38
CA SER A 28 5.37 -12.33 6.01
C SER A 28 5.01 -13.77 5.62
N TRP A 29 3.93 -14.31 6.18
CA TRP A 29 3.48 -15.68 5.90
C TRP A 29 2.65 -15.78 4.61
N CYS A 30 2.35 -14.67 3.99
CA CYS A 30 1.44 -14.60 2.84
C CYS A 30 2.23 -14.80 1.53
N GLY A 31 2.02 -15.92 0.86
CA GLY A 31 2.69 -16.23 -0.41
C GLY A 31 2.41 -15.19 -1.51
N PRO A 32 1.13 -14.86 -1.78
CA PRO A 32 0.80 -13.82 -2.77
C PRO A 32 1.42 -12.47 -2.44
N CYS A 33 1.52 -12.11 -1.17
CA CYS A 33 2.17 -10.87 -0.75
C CYS A 33 3.64 -10.85 -1.15
N ARG A 34 4.34 -11.99 -0.95
CA ARG A 34 5.75 -12.11 -1.34
C ARG A 34 5.93 -12.03 -2.85
N MET A 35 4.97 -12.55 -3.60
CA MET A 35 5.00 -12.46 -5.07
C MET A 35 4.76 -11.04 -5.56
N LEU A 36 3.95 -10.27 -4.85
CA LEU A 36 3.67 -8.88 -5.20
C LEU A 36 4.80 -7.93 -4.79
N ALA A 37 5.60 -8.30 -3.79
CA ALA A 37 6.63 -7.42 -3.24
C ALA A 37 7.58 -6.83 -4.29
N PRO A 38 8.10 -7.60 -5.27
CA PRO A 38 8.95 -7.03 -6.32
C PRO A 38 8.24 -5.98 -7.16
N VAL A 39 6.94 -6.16 -7.42
CA VAL A 39 6.14 -5.19 -8.17
C VAL A 39 5.99 -3.89 -7.38
N ILE A 40 5.74 -4.01 -6.08
CA ILE A 40 5.66 -2.83 -5.19
C ILE A 40 6.98 -2.07 -5.20
N ASP A 41 8.10 -2.78 -5.12
CA ASP A 41 9.43 -2.16 -5.17
C ASP A 41 9.69 -1.48 -6.51
N GLN A 42 9.27 -2.11 -7.62
CA GLN A 42 9.39 -1.50 -8.94
C GLN A 42 8.59 -0.20 -9.03
N LEU A 43 7.36 -0.20 -8.52
CA LEU A 43 6.52 1.00 -8.52
C LEU A 43 7.18 2.12 -7.69
N ALA A 44 7.75 1.77 -6.54
CA ALA A 44 8.45 2.75 -5.71
C ALA A 44 9.62 3.40 -6.44
N ALA A 45 10.34 2.60 -7.24
CA ALA A 45 11.49 3.10 -8.00
C ALA A 45 11.10 3.91 -9.24
N GLU A 46 10.01 3.52 -9.91
CA GLU A 46 9.61 4.08 -11.20
C GLU A 46 8.67 5.26 -11.08
N GLN A 47 7.71 5.21 -10.13
CA GLN A 47 6.68 6.23 -9.97
C GLN A 47 7.11 7.20 -8.88
N THR A 48 8.06 8.06 -9.19
CA THR A 48 8.73 8.91 -8.20
C THR A 48 7.83 10.01 -7.62
N ASP A 49 6.69 10.28 -8.26
CA ASP A 49 5.69 11.22 -7.76
C ASP A 49 4.67 10.55 -6.80
N VAL A 50 4.79 9.25 -6.60
CA VAL A 50 3.92 8.48 -5.70
C VAL A 50 4.76 7.99 -4.51
N LYS A 51 4.26 8.24 -3.31
CA LYS A 51 4.87 7.64 -2.12
C LYS A 51 4.36 6.23 -1.97
N VAL A 52 5.25 5.25 -1.88
CA VAL A 52 4.87 3.85 -1.74
C VAL A 52 5.20 3.40 -0.33
N CYS A 53 4.19 2.91 0.38
CA CYS A 53 4.30 2.48 1.78
C CYS A 53 3.87 1.03 1.92
N LYS A 54 4.32 0.40 3.02
CA LYS A 54 3.96 -0.97 3.37
C LYS A 54 3.52 -1.01 4.82
N VAL A 55 2.45 -1.76 5.09
CA VAL A 55 1.94 -1.99 6.44
C VAL A 55 1.87 -3.50 6.66
N ASN A 56 2.64 -3.99 7.63
CA ASN A 56 2.57 -5.39 8.05
C ASN A 56 1.37 -5.55 8.99
N ILE A 57 0.37 -6.31 8.57
CA ILE A 57 -0.88 -6.42 9.35
C ILE A 57 -0.72 -7.17 10.65
N ASP A 58 0.32 -8.01 10.79
CA ASP A 58 0.58 -8.70 12.05
C ASP A 58 1.12 -7.74 13.11
N ASP A 59 1.94 -6.78 12.67
CA ASP A 59 2.50 -5.77 13.57
C ASP A 59 1.51 -4.62 13.81
N GLU A 60 0.69 -4.29 12.81
CA GLU A 60 -0.24 -3.15 12.86
C GLU A 60 -1.67 -3.61 12.56
N PRO A 61 -2.25 -4.48 13.40
CA PRO A 61 -3.60 -5.01 13.12
C PRO A 61 -4.67 -3.92 13.16
N GLY A 62 -4.46 -2.87 13.94
CA GLY A 62 -5.40 -1.73 14.02
C GLY A 62 -5.54 -0.99 12.70
N LEU A 63 -4.46 -0.87 11.93
CA LEU A 63 -4.53 -0.21 10.62
C LEU A 63 -5.33 -1.06 9.63
N ALA A 64 -5.09 -2.38 9.61
CA ALA A 64 -5.85 -3.28 8.75
C ALA A 64 -7.34 -3.20 9.07
N GLN A 65 -7.69 -3.20 10.35
CA GLN A 65 -9.07 -3.10 10.80
C GLN A 65 -9.69 -1.76 10.43
N ARG A 66 -8.93 -0.67 10.63
CA ARG A 66 -9.40 0.69 10.32
C ARG A 66 -9.83 0.83 8.87
N PHE A 67 -9.09 0.22 7.95
CA PHE A 67 -9.37 0.34 6.51
C PHE A 67 -10.10 -0.87 5.94
N GLY A 68 -10.62 -1.76 6.81
CA GLY A 68 -11.42 -2.89 6.37
C GLY A 68 -10.68 -3.86 5.48
N VAL A 69 -9.40 -4.09 5.76
CA VAL A 69 -8.59 -5.05 5.00
C VAL A 69 -8.93 -6.46 5.45
N MET A 70 -9.64 -7.20 4.60
CA MET A 70 -10.14 -8.54 4.90
C MET A 70 -9.26 -9.64 4.32
N SER A 71 -8.52 -9.33 3.28
CA SER A 71 -7.61 -10.28 2.64
C SER A 71 -6.36 -9.52 2.19
N ILE A 72 -5.25 -10.23 2.05
CA ILE A 72 -3.97 -9.66 1.66
C ILE A 72 -3.38 -10.41 0.47
N PRO A 73 -2.61 -9.74 -0.38
CA PRO A 73 -2.27 -8.32 -0.30
C PRO A 73 -3.47 -7.43 -0.67
N THR A 74 -3.56 -6.28 -0.03
CA THR A 74 -4.49 -5.23 -0.44
C THR A 74 -3.66 -3.96 -0.61
N VAL A 75 -3.77 -3.34 -1.78
CA VAL A 75 -3.06 -2.09 -2.09
C VAL A 75 -4.10 -0.98 -2.17
N VAL A 76 -3.93 0.04 -1.34
CA VAL A 76 -4.87 1.15 -1.24
C VAL A 76 -4.20 2.44 -1.70
N LEU A 77 -4.89 3.18 -2.58
CA LEU A 77 -4.45 4.51 -2.99
C LEU A 77 -5.11 5.55 -2.10
N PHE A 78 -4.27 6.37 -1.49
CA PHE A 78 -4.70 7.52 -0.69
C PHE A 78 -4.31 8.83 -1.38
N GLU A 79 -5.18 9.82 -1.29
CA GLU A 79 -4.88 11.19 -1.67
C GLU A 79 -5.48 12.13 -0.63
N ASN A 80 -4.67 13.03 -0.10
CA ASN A 80 -5.10 13.98 0.95
C ASN A 80 -5.70 13.26 2.16
N GLY A 81 -5.13 12.12 2.52
CA GLY A 81 -5.55 11.33 3.67
C GLY A 81 -6.80 10.49 3.46
N GLN A 82 -7.36 10.48 2.25
CA GLN A 82 -8.58 9.73 1.95
C GLN A 82 -8.31 8.61 0.97
N GLU A 83 -8.96 7.48 1.22
CA GLU A 83 -8.89 6.35 0.29
C GLU A 83 -9.62 6.71 -1.01
N LYS A 84 -8.92 6.58 -2.14
CA LYS A 84 -9.49 6.85 -3.46
C LYS A 84 -9.87 5.57 -4.18
N ASN A 85 -9.08 4.52 -4.02
CA ASN A 85 -9.31 3.26 -4.71
C ASN A 85 -8.48 2.18 -4.04
N ARG A 86 -8.78 0.91 -4.34
CA ARG A 86 -7.99 -0.21 -3.84
C ARG A 86 -7.97 -1.39 -4.81
N SER A 87 -6.95 -2.20 -4.68
CA SER A 87 -6.79 -3.46 -5.39
C SER A 87 -6.61 -4.56 -4.36
N VAL A 88 -7.33 -5.67 -4.51
CA VAL A 88 -7.27 -6.79 -3.57
C VAL A 88 -6.70 -8.01 -4.31
N GLY A 89 -5.71 -8.65 -3.68
CA GLY A 89 -5.10 -9.86 -4.18
C GLY A 89 -3.85 -9.62 -5.02
N LEU A 90 -3.27 -10.71 -5.49
CA LEU A 90 -2.11 -10.67 -6.37
C LEU A 90 -2.58 -10.29 -7.77
N VAL A 91 -2.13 -9.15 -8.25
CA VAL A 91 -2.52 -8.60 -9.56
C VAL A 91 -1.27 -8.22 -10.34
N PRO A 92 -1.35 -8.14 -11.69
CA PRO A 92 -0.22 -7.68 -12.48
C PRO A 92 0.05 -6.20 -12.25
N LYS A 93 1.28 -5.78 -12.55
CA LYS A 93 1.75 -4.40 -12.38
C LYS A 93 0.82 -3.40 -13.07
N GLU A 94 0.33 -3.75 -14.27
CA GLU A 94 -0.56 -2.88 -15.05
C GLU A 94 -1.84 -2.52 -14.28
N LYS A 95 -2.32 -3.45 -13.44
CA LYS A 95 -3.50 -3.21 -12.62
C LYS A 95 -3.21 -2.13 -11.56
N LEU A 96 -2.03 -2.17 -10.97
CA LEU A 96 -1.63 -1.16 -9.99
C LEU A 96 -1.36 0.20 -10.65
N LEU A 97 -0.80 0.19 -11.85
CA LEU A 97 -0.65 1.43 -12.63
C LEU A 97 -2.02 2.03 -12.95
N ALA A 98 -2.99 1.17 -13.34
CA ALA A 98 -4.36 1.63 -13.59
C ALA A 98 -5.01 2.22 -12.34
N LEU A 99 -4.71 1.65 -11.17
CA LEU A 99 -5.16 2.19 -9.89
C LEU A 99 -4.71 3.64 -9.71
N LEU A 100 -3.50 3.95 -10.19
CA LEU A 100 -2.93 5.30 -10.17
C LEU A 100 -3.42 6.18 -11.32
N GLY A 101 -4.24 5.65 -12.22
CA GLY A 101 -4.66 6.36 -13.42
C GLY A 101 -3.63 6.35 -14.55
N ARG A 102 -2.78 5.31 -14.59
CA ARG A 102 -1.63 5.25 -15.51
C ARG A 102 -1.56 4.00 -16.37
#